data_d0e4e8486fec6bc6bcc7b989f82f22eb
#
_entry.id   d0e4e8486fec6bc6bcc7b989f82f22eb
#
_cell.length_a   1.000
_cell.length_b   1.000
_cell.length_c   1.000
_cell.angle_alpha   90.00
_cell.angle_beta   90.00
_cell.angle_gamma   90.00
#
_symmetry.space_group_name_H-M   'P 1'
#
loop_
_entity.id
_entity.type
_entity.pdbx_description
1 polymer ?
#
loop_
_entity_poly.entity_id
_entity_poly.type
_entity_poly.pdbx_seq_one_letter_code
_entity_poly.pdbx_strand_id
1 'polypeptide(L)'
;MQKLGKVRALTPSKNMIVKSEQAPRIGLEVVDENLNVVGKVFDIIGPVSAPYAVVRPTVRETVKLLNKPVYLLLSKTKRGKK
;
A
#
# COMPACT_ATOMS: atom_id res chain seq x y z
N MET A 1 -9.17 3.25 -9.09
CA MET A 1 -8.43 2.56 -8.01
C MET A 1 -7.65 1.41 -8.62
N GLN A 2 -6.44 1.22 -8.19
CA GLN A 2 -5.56 0.21 -8.78
C GLN A 2 -5.14 -0.78 -7.70
N LYS A 3 -5.20 -2.08 -8.03
CA LYS A 3 -4.79 -3.11 -7.09
C LYS A 3 -3.29 -3.04 -6.87
N LEU A 4 -2.86 -2.94 -5.61
CA LEU A 4 -1.45 -2.95 -5.27
C LEU A 4 -0.94 -4.38 -5.14
N GLY A 5 -1.66 -5.20 -4.42
CA GLY A 5 -1.29 -6.59 -4.17
C GLY A 5 -1.79 -7.02 -2.81
N LYS A 6 -1.32 -8.19 -2.38
CA LYS A 6 -1.68 -8.70 -1.06
C LYS A 6 -0.59 -8.36 -0.06
N VAL A 7 -1.00 -8.10 1.17
CA VAL A 7 -0.04 -7.89 2.26
C VAL A 7 0.62 -9.22 2.56
N ARG A 8 1.95 -9.27 2.38
CA ARG A 8 2.71 -10.51 2.50
C ARG A 8 3.31 -10.69 3.89
N ALA A 9 3.66 -9.59 4.54
CA ALA A 9 4.34 -9.66 5.82
C ALA A 9 4.22 -8.34 6.55
N LEU A 10 4.54 -8.38 7.84
CA LEU A 10 4.62 -7.18 8.66
C LEU A 10 6.04 -7.09 9.21
N THR A 11 6.60 -5.88 9.20
CA THR A 11 7.93 -5.68 9.76
C THR A 11 7.83 -5.50 11.28
N PRO A 12 8.96 -5.59 12.00
CA PRO A 12 8.96 -5.28 13.43
C PRO A 12 8.48 -3.87 13.74
N SER A 13 8.63 -2.95 12.77
CA SER A 13 8.11 -1.58 12.91
C SER A 13 6.63 -1.49 12.56
N LYS A 14 5.99 -2.61 12.29
CA LYS A 14 4.57 -2.73 11.95
C LYS A 14 4.23 -2.15 10.59
N ASN A 15 5.22 -1.95 9.72
CA ASN A 15 4.94 -1.60 8.34
C ASN A 15 4.50 -2.84 7.58
N MET A 16 3.63 -2.63 6.60
CA MET A 16 3.14 -3.73 5.77
C MET A 16 4.01 -3.88 4.54
N ILE A 17 4.38 -5.12 4.23
CA ILE A 17 5.13 -5.43 3.01
C ILE A 17 4.16 -6.03 2.01
N VAL A 18 3.99 -5.34 0.90
CA VAL A 18 3.03 -5.74 -0.14
C VAL A 18 3.80 -6.05 -1.41
N LYS A 19 3.64 -7.27 -1.91
CA LYS A 19 4.25 -7.62 -3.18
C LYS A 19 3.45 -6.95 -4.30
N SER A 20 4.11 -6.07 -5.03
CA SER A 20 3.48 -5.28 -6.07
C SER A 20 3.90 -5.78 -7.45
N GLU A 21 3.01 -5.67 -8.42
CA GLU A 21 3.34 -6.00 -9.80
C GLU A 21 4.13 -4.88 -10.46
N GLN A 22 3.90 -3.67 -10.01
CA GLN A 22 4.58 -2.49 -10.49
C GLN A 22 4.96 -1.62 -9.31
N ALA A 23 6.05 -0.88 -9.44
CA ALA A 23 6.47 0.02 -8.38
C ALA A 23 5.43 1.14 -8.23
N PRO A 24 4.78 1.26 -7.08
CA PRO A 24 3.82 2.34 -6.86
C PRO A 24 4.56 3.64 -6.55
N ARG A 25 3.83 4.74 -6.57
CA ARG A 25 4.40 6.02 -6.17
C ARG A 25 4.43 6.10 -4.65
N ILE A 26 5.55 6.59 -4.13
CA ILE A 26 5.67 6.86 -2.70
C ILE A 26 4.74 8.00 -2.34
N GLY A 27 4.03 7.84 -1.23
CA GLY A 27 3.10 8.85 -0.75
C GLY A 27 1.64 8.60 -1.10
N LEU A 28 1.37 7.66 -2.01
CA LEU A 28 -0.02 7.32 -2.34
C LEU A 28 -0.69 6.61 -1.17
N GLU A 29 -1.96 6.89 -1.00
CA GLU A 29 -2.74 6.21 0.03
C GLU A 29 -3.08 4.80 -0.40
N VAL A 30 -3.05 3.89 0.56
CA VAL A 30 -3.40 2.49 0.36
C VAL A 30 -4.72 2.24 1.08
N VAL A 31 -5.65 1.62 0.36
CA VAL A 31 -6.98 1.34 0.91
C VAL A 31 -7.25 -0.16 0.85
N ASP A 32 -8.16 -0.61 1.69
CA ASP A 32 -8.62 -1.99 1.65
C ASP A 32 -9.75 -2.13 0.63
N GLU A 33 -10.34 -3.31 0.55
CA GLU A 33 -11.41 -3.58 -0.41
C GLU A 33 -12.69 -2.79 -0.12
N ASN A 34 -12.81 -2.21 1.07
CA ASN A 34 -13.92 -1.38 1.46
C ASN A 34 -13.62 0.11 1.31
N LEU A 35 -12.48 0.44 0.70
CA LEU A 35 -12.03 1.82 0.48
C LEU A 35 -11.66 2.55 1.77
N ASN A 36 -11.40 1.81 2.83
CA ASN A 36 -10.88 2.42 4.05
C ASN A 36 -9.38 2.61 3.93
N VAL A 37 -8.89 3.80 4.23
CA VAL A 37 -7.45 4.07 4.18
C VAL A 37 -6.76 3.27 5.28
N VAL A 38 -5.81 2.43 4.89
CA VAL A 38 -5.07 1.60 5.85
C VAL A 38 -3.62 2.03 5.97
N GLY A 39 -3.14 2.86 5.07
CA GLY A 39 -1.77 3.34 5.16
C GLY A 39 -1.37 4.15 3.94
N LYS A 40 -0.08 4.42 3.84
CA LYS A 40 0.51 5.11 2.70
C LYS A 40 1.77 4.40 2.27
N VAL A 41 2.06 4.44 0.98
CA VAL A 41 3.30 3.89 0.45
C VAL A 41 4.45 4.74 0.99
N PHE A 42 5.33 4.10 1.73
CA PHE A 42 6.45 4.75 2.39
C PHE A 42 7.76 4.55 1.62
N ASP A 43 7.93 3.35 1.05
CA ASP A 43 9.19 3.02 0.37
C ASP A 43 8.93 1.86 -0.58
N ILE A 44 9.91 1.61 -1.44
CA ILE A 44 9.85 0.49 -2.38
C ILE A 44 11.17 -0.24 -2.27
N ILE A 45 11.11 -1.55 -2.09
CA ILE A 45 12.29 -2.38 -1.93
C ILE A 45 12.22 -3.55 -2.90
N GLY A 46 13.36 -4.20 -3.06
CA GLY A 46 13.44 -5.40 -3.90
C GLY A 46 13.79 -5.09 -5.34
N PRO A 47 13.85 -6.13 -6.18
CA PRO A 47 14.26 -5.96 -7.58
C PRO A 47 13.20 -5.25 -8.41
N VAL A 48 13.65 -4.62 -9.50
CA VAL A 48 12.74 -3.87 -10.38
C VAL A 48 11.65 -4.78 -10.95
N SER A 49 11.99 -6.04 -11.20
CA SER A 49 11.05 -6.97 -11.80
C SER A 49 10.00 -7.50 -10.81
N ALA A 50 10.26 -7.35 -9.51
CA ALA A 50 9.34 -7.85 -8.50
C ALA A 50 9.45 -6.95 -7.25
N PRO A 51 9.01 -5.69 -7.37
CA PRO A 51 9.15 -4.76 -6.25
C PRO A 51 8.19 -5.09 -5.11
N TYR A 52 8.61 -4.72 -3.90
CA TYR A 52 7.76 -4.77 -2.72
C TYR A 52 7.51 -3.36 -2.25
N ALA A 53 6.26 -3.05 -2.01
CA ALA A 53 5.90 -1.75 -1.46
C ALA A 53 5.88 -1.85 0.05
N VAL A 54 6.56 -0.91 0.70
CA VAL A 54 6.52 -0.79 2.16
C VAL A 54 5.44 0.23 2.47
N VAL A 55 4.39 -0.21 3.14
CA VAL A 55 3.24 0.64 3.46
C VAL A 55 3.28 0.96 4.94
N ARG A 56 3.31 2.26 5.24
CA ARG A 56 3.24 2.72 6.63
C ARG A 56 1.78 2.74 7.05
N PRO A 57 1.39 1.92 8.01
CA PRO A 57 -0.02 1.83 8.36
C PRO A 57 -0.51 3.05 9.12
N THR A 58 -1.77 3.39 8.88
CA THR A 58 -2.48 4.41 9.66
C THR A 58 -3.52 3.78 10.58
N VAL A 59 -3.61 2.44 10.55
CA VAL A 59 -4.52 1.68 11.40
C VAL A 59 -3.71 0.84 12.37
N ARG A 60 -4.31 0.48 13.50
CA ARG A 60 -3.60 -0.27 14.52
C ARG A 60 -3.54 -1.77 14.22
N GLU A 61 -4.61 -2.31 13.65
CA GLU A 61 -4.75 -3.75 13.52
C GLU A 61 -4.30 -4.23 12.15
N THR A 62 -3.00 -4.07 11.88
CA THR A 62 -2.44 -4.45 10.59
C THR A 62 -2.45 -5.96 10.37
N VAL A 63 -2.45 -6.74 11.46
CA VAL A 63 -2.48 -8.20 11.36
C VAL A 63 -3.71 -8.67 10.58
N LYS A 64 -4.82 -7.96 10.70
CA LYS A 64 -6.04 -8.31 9.99
C LYS A 64 -5.90 -8.16 8.49
N LEU A 65 -4.92 -7.40 8.03
CA LEU A 65 -4.70 -7.16 6.62
C LEU A 65 -3.75 -8.17 6.01
N LEU A 66 -3.12 -9.01 6.82
CA LEU A 66 -2.18 -10.00 6.34
C LEU A 66 -2.90 -10.95 5.38
N ASN A 67 -2.30 -11.14 4.20
CA ASN A 67 -2.86 -11.96 3.10
C ASN A 67 -4.13 -11.37 2.48
N LYS A 68 -4.46 -10.12 2.82
CA LYS A 68 -5.60 -9.45 2.22
C LYS A 68 -5.14 -8.54 1.09
N PRO A 69 -5.97 -8.37 0.06
CA PRO A 69 -5.63 -7.45 -1.02
C PRO A 69 -5.77 -6.00 -0.56
N VAL A 70 -4.87 -5.16 -1.04
CA VAL A 70 -4.96 -3.72 -0.81
C VAL A 70 -4.82 -3.01 -2.15
N TYR A 71 -5.27 -1.77 -2.20
CA TYR A 71 -5.38 -1.03 -3.45
C TYR A 71 -4.77 0.35 -3.26
N LEU A 72 -4.35 0.95 -4.37
CA LEU A 72 -3.85 2.31 -4.38
C LEU A 72 -5.01 3.25 -4.71
N LEU A 73 -5.10 4.33 -3.95
CA LEU A 73 -6.06 5.38 -4.24
C LEU A 73 -5.39 6.40 -5.16
N LEU A 74 -5.79 6.43 -6.42
CA LEU A 74 -5.11 7.22 -7.45
C LEU A 74 -5.75 8.57 -7.70
N SER A 75 -6.66 8.98 -6.91
CA SER A 75 -7.38 10.21 -7.17
C SER A 75 -6.49 11.42 -7.14
N LYS A 76 -6.35 11.88 -7.47
CA LYS A 76 -5.90 12.87 -7.03
C LYS A 76 -5.93 13.95 -7.65
N THR A 77 -6.17 13.71 -8.01
CA THR A 77 -6.14 14.40 -8.23
C THR A 77 -6.40 15.40 -8.38
N LYS A 78 -6.65 15.46 -8.47
CA LYS A 78 -7.06 16.32 -8.49
C LYS A 78 -7.17 17.27 -8.26
N ARG A 79 -7.17 17.29 -8.24
CA ARG A 79 -7.46 18.18 -7.95
C ARG A 79 -7.15 19.09 -8.02
N GLY A 80 -6.98 19.01 -8.29
CA GLY A 80 -7.00 19.73 -8.24
C GLY A 80 -6.73 20.59 -8.40
N LYS A 81 -6.71 20.76 -8.55
CA LYS A 81 -6.75 21.52 -8.58
C LYS A 81 -6.74 22.22 -8.66
N LYS A 82 -6.70 22.10 -8.82
CA LYS A 82 -6.97 22.81 -8.80
C LYS A 82 -6.94 23.31 -8.78
#